data_d747a8e053a4ed727498cb6f59053abc
#
_entry.id   d747a8e053a4ed727498cb6f59053abc
#
_cell.length_a   1.000
_cell.length_b   1.000
_cell.length_c   1.000
_cell.angle_alpha   90.00
_cell.angle_beta   90.00
_cell.angle_gamma   90.00
#
_symmetry.space_group_name_H-M   'P 1'
#
loop_
_entity.id
_entity.type
_entity.pdbx_description
1 polymer ?
#
loop_
_entity_poly.entity_id
_entity_poly.type
_entity_poly.pdbx_seq_one_letter_code
_entity_poly.pdbx_strand_id
1 'polypeptide(L)'
;LLVAADQYRVYVVPGTPPGPETAAVLQADAERARQRLEPDQGETLDLVVAILLGEPVGSEGLSESPERTEAIIRFQQVCGAVTAKGVEDTAFYRWTHLTSLTEVGGNPAGFALSADEAHAWADRVQNTWPDTMVTSTTHDTKRGEDVRARLDVLASYAEEWSDLIHRLRAMTAQVRPLDLDGRSENLLWQTLWGTWAPDSDDPMTPERLSAYLVKASREQKIWTTWTAPDLAREQALTDYATHLLTSEEVSAELEAFAALTARSVRAAILAGKALALTWMGVSDIYQGSETTRTSLVDPDNRRAVDYAGPSGLISALERLDSGAAPRSLDEDKLFLTSRLARLRAARPHTFVGPRSGYRTIPVTTSFAFAYTRLLDEIPDVVVIVRRLSRRLEQLGGWREESIVLPEGTWEHVLRT
;
A
#
# COMPACT_ATOMS: atom_id res chain seq x y z
N LEU A 1 27.38 -0.58 -3.39
CA LEU A 1 26.59 -1.81 -3.25
C LEU A 1 25.26 -1.55 -2.52
N LEU A 2 25.25 -0.94 -1.33
CA LEU A 2 24.04 -0.65 -0.55
C LEU A 2 22.96 0.12 -1.35
N VAL A 3 23.39 1.12 -2.15
CA VAL A 3 22.47 1.96 -2.95
C VAL A 3 21.94 1.22 -4.20
N ALA A 4 22.58 0.12 -4.57
CA ALA A 4 22.19 -0.69 -5.73
C ALA A 4 21.31 -1.91 -5.35
N ALA A 5 21.09 -2.14 -4.06
CA ALA A 5 20.28 -3.26 -3.58
C ALA A 5 18.80 -3.04 -3.89
N ASP A 6 18.14 -4.08 -4.44
CA ASP A 6 16.69 -4.08 -4.71
C ASP A 6 15.86 -4.64 -3.54
N GLN A 7 16.52 -5.11 -2.50
CA GLN A 7 15.88 -5.70 -1.32
C GLN A 7 16.35 -5.00 -0.06
N TYR A 8 15.55 -5.07 1.01
CA TYR A 8 15.95 -4.53 2.31
C TYR A 8 17.25 -5.12 2.82
N ARG A 9 17.49 -6.41 2.59
CA ARG A 9 18.77 -7.04 2.88
C ARG A 9 18.93 -8.39 2.18
N VAL A 10 20.17 -8.84 2.06
CA VAL A 10 20.56 -10.19 1.65
C VAL A 10 20.79 -11.01 2.92
N TYR A 11 20.16 -12.18 3.04
CA TYR A 11 20.23 -13.02 4.25
C TYR A 11 21.43 -13.94 4.20
N VAL A 12 22.59 -13.44 4.63
CA VAL A 12 23.83 -14.21 4.76
C VAL A 12 24.10 -14.49 6.23
N VAL A 13 24.34 -15.74 6.57
CA VAL A 13 24.75 -16.17 7.92
C VAL A 13 26.27 -16.33 7.92
N PRO A 14 27.00 -15.57 8.75
CA PRO A 14 28.45 -15.74 8.87
C PRO A 14 28.84 -17.19 9.14
N GLY A 15 29.87 -17.69 8.49
CA GLY A 15 30.34 -19.08 8.61
C GLY A 15 29.51 -20.11 7.85
N THR A 16 28.44 -19.70 7.17
CA THR A 16 27.60 -20.59 6.35
C THR A 16 27.58 -20.08 4.90
N PRO A 17 27.91 -20.90 3.90
CA PRO A 17 27.77 -20.50 2.51
C PRO A 17 26.34 -20.08 2.20
N PRO A 18 26.12 -18.92 1.56
CA PRO A 18 24.77 -18.50 1.19
C PRO A 18 24.16 -19.44 0.18
N GLY A 19 22.84 -19.62 0.23
CA GLY A 19 22.11 -20.37 -0.79
C GLY A 19 22.24 -19.70 -2.18
N PRO A 20 22.01 -20.46 -3.26
CA PRO A 20 22.22 -19.97 -4.63
C PRO A 20 21.35 -18.74 -4.96
N GLU A 21 20.13 -18.66 -4.44
CA GLU A 21 19.26 -17.50 -4.63
C GLU A 21 19.84 -16.24 -3.95
N THR A 22 20.30 -16.37 -2.72
CA THR A 22 20.93 -15.26 -1.97
C THR A 22 22.20 -14.78 -2.68
N ALA A 23 23.03 -15.69 -3.15
CA ALA A 23 24.24 -15.36 -3.91
C ALA A 23 23.90 -14.64 -5.23
N ALA A 24 22.91 -15.12 -5.97
CA ALA A 24 22.47 -14.49 -7.22
C ALA A 24 21.94 -13.07 -7.01
N VAL A 25 21.20 -12.82 -5.94
CA VAL A 25 20.72 -11.46 -5.59
C VAL A 25 21.90 -10.53 -5.33
N LEU A 26 22.86 -10.94 -4.50
CA LEU A 26 24.02 -10.09 -4.17
C LEU A 26 24.89 -9.82 -5.40
N GLN A 27 25.04 -10.81 -6.29
CA GLN A 27 25.75 -10.65 -7.56
C GLN A 27 25.04 -9.67 -8.50
N ALA A 28 23.69 -9.74 -8.59
CA ALA A 28 22.90 -8.78 -9.37
C ALA A 28 23.02 -7.35 -8.80
N ASP A 29 22.98 -7.20 -7.48
CA ASP A 29 23.23 -5.90 -6.80
C ASP A 29 24.62 -5.37 -7.12
N ALA A 30 25.64 -6.23 -7.12
CA ALA A 30 27.01 -5.87 -7.46
C ALA A 30 27.13 -5.41 -8.92
N GLU A 31 26.49 -6.09 -9.86
CA GLU A 31 26.48 -5.67 -11.27
C GLU A 31 25.82 -4.30 -11.47
N ARG A 32 24.71 -4.04 -10.80
CA ARG A 32 24.09 -2.69 -10.81
C ARG A 32 24.99 -1.63 -10.17
N ALA A 33 25.68 -1.99 -9.10
CA ALA A 33 26.64 -1.09 -8.47
C ALA A 33 27.82 -0.77 -9.41
N ARG A 34 28.36 -1.79 -10.11
CA ARG A 34 29.47 -1.66 -11.06
C ARG A 34 29.20 -0.62 -12.16
N GLN A 35 27.97 -0.57 -12.65
CA GLN A 35 27.56 0.41 -13.68
C GLN A 35 27.65 1.87 -13.24
N ARG A 36 27.83 2.12 -11.93
CA ARG A 36 27.87 3.46 -11.31
C ARG A 36 29.25 3.79 -10.72
N LEU A 37 30.19 2.88 -10.82
CA LEU A 37 31.53 3.02 -10.26
C LEU A 37 32.54 3.40 -11.34
N GLU A 38 33.63 4.06 -10.90
CA GLU A 38 34.78 4.26 -11.75
C GLU A 38 35.50 2.92 -11.95
N PRO A 39 36.22 2.72 -13.09
CA PRO A 39 36.83 1.44 -13.42
C PRO A 39 37.81 0.86 -12.35
N ASP A 40 38.49 1.72 -11.65
CA ASP A 40 39.45 1.35 -10.58
C ASP A 40 38.80 0.89 -9.27
N GLN A 41 37.48 1.15 -9.11
CA GLN A 41 36.69 0.74 -7.94
C GLN A 41 36.11 -0.68 -8.08
N GLY A 42 36.20 -1.27 -9.27
CA GLY A 42 35.64 -2.60 -9.55
C GLY A 42 36.26 -3.71 -8.69
N GLU A 43 37.56 -3.71 -8.54
CA GLU A 43 38.28 -4.70 -7.70
C GLU A 43 37.87 -4.61 -6.22
N THR A 44 37.64 -3.39 -5.72
CA THR A 44 37.16 -3.19 -4.34
C THR A 44 35.75 -3.72 -4.18
N LEU A 45 34.86 -3.51 -5.17
CA LEU A 45 33.53 -4.08 -5.17
C LEU A 45 33.57 -5.62 -5.13
N ASP A 46 34.39 -6.24 -5.96
CA ASP A 46 34.55 -7.70 -6.02
C ASP A 46 35.02 -8.26 -4.67
N LEU A 47 35.96 -7.59 -4.03
CA LEU A 47 36.46 -7.94 -2.70
C LEU A 47 35.32 -7.88 -1.65
N VAL A 48 34.54 -6.81 -1.65
CA VAL A 48 33.40 -6.66 -0.72
C VAL A 48 32.37 -7.75 -0.95
N VAL A 49 32.03 -8.06 -2.21
CA VAL A 49 31.08 -9.12 -2.56
C VAL A 49 31.58 -10.48 -2.11
N ALA A 50 32.87 -10.82 -2.34
CA ALA A 50 33.49 -12.07 -1.89
C ALA A 50 33.43 -12.20 -0.35
N ILE A 51 33.71 -11.12 0.39
CA ILE A 51 33.55 -11.09 1.85
C ILE A 51 32.11 -11.42 2.26
N LEU A 52 31.12 -10.78 1.62
CA LEU A 52 29.72 -10.95 1.94
C LEU A 52 29.18 -12.35 1.56
N LEU A 53 29.71 -12.94 0.49
CA LEU A 53 29.39 -14.32 0.09
C LEU A 53 30.09 -15.39 0.92
N GLY A 54 30.99 -14.99 1.81
CA GLY A 54 31.79 -15.96 2.58
C GLY A 54 32.89 -16.63 1.76
N GLU A 55 33.27 -16.08 0.61
CA GLU A 55 34.31 -16.63 -0.28
C GLU A 55 35.70 -16.34 0.24
N PRO A 56 36.74 -17.14 -0.11
CA PRO A 56 38.11 -16.87 0.23
C PRO A 56 38.59 -15.52 -0.31
N VAL A 57 39.31 -14.77 0.50
CA VAL A 57 39.82 -13.46 0.09
C VAL A 57 41.30 -13.37 0.44
N GLY A 58 42.14 -13.14 -0.57
CA GLY A 58 43.57 -12.95 -0.42
C GLY A 58 44.29 -14.16 0.22
N SER A 59 45.32 -13.90 1.03
CA SER A 59 46.13 -14.92 1.72
C SER A 59 45.44 -15.50 2.96
N GLU A 60 44.36 -14.90 3.44
CA GLU A 60 43.65 -15.35 4.66
C GLU A 60 42.75 -16.57 4.42
N GLY A 61 42.44 -16.89 3.14
CA GLY A 61 41.63 -18.04 2.81
C GLY A 61 40.18 -17.91 3.32
N LEU A 62 39.63 -19.03 3.82
CA LEU A 62 38.27 -19.08 4.45
C LEU A 62 38.34 -18.75 5.95
N SER A 63 39.36 -18.06 6.46
CA SER A 63 39.42 -17.81 7.89
C SER A 63 38.20 -17.01 8.36
N GLU A 64 37.47 -17.59 9.29
CA GLU A 64 36.44 -16.91 10.05
C GLU A 64 37.10 -15.92 11.02
N SER A 65 37.29 -14.69 10.57
CA SER A 65 37.73 -13.65 11.51
C SER A 65 36.51 -12.95 12.13
N PRO A 66 36.66 -12.50 13.39
CA PRO A 66 35.60 -11.67 14.02
C PRO A 66 35.25 -10.44 13.19
N GLU A 67 36.22 -9.83 12.52
CA GLU A 67 36.07 -8.63 11.68
C GLU A 67 35.21 -8.94 10.43
N ARG A 68 35.44 -10.10 9.81
CA ARG A 68 34.64 -10.54 8.66
C ARG A 68 33.21 -10.81 9.08
N THR A 69 32.98 -11.51 10.18
CA THR A 69 31.64 -11.74 10.76
C THR A 69 30.93 -10.42 11.02
N GLU A 70 31.61 -9.48 11.66
CA GLU A 70 31.07 -8.15 11.94
C GLU A 70 30.73 -7.38 10.67
N ALA A 71 31.57 -7.43 9.63
CA ALA A 71 31.34 -6.78 8.35
C ALA A 71 30.05 -7.30 7.68
N ILE A 72 29.84 -8.62 7.65
CA ILE A 72 28.63 -9.25 7.11
C ILE A 72 27.37 -8.80 7.89
N ILE A 73 27.43 -8.83 9.22
CA ILE A 73 26.32 -8.42 10.09
C ILE A 73 26.00 -6.94 9.89
N ARG A 74 27.00 -6.07 9.94
CA ARG A 74 26.82 -4.62 9.78
C ARG A 74 26.29 -4.23 8.42
N PHE A 75 26.80 -4.86 7.35
CA PHE A 75 26.29 -4.63 6.02
C PHE A 75 24.78 -4.88 5.96
N GLN A 76 24.32 -6.01 6.47
CA GLN A 76 22.90 -6.36 6.47
C GLN A 76 22.05 -5.43 7.34
N GLN A 77 22.57 -5.00 8.50
CA GLN A 77 21.88 -4.02 9.36
C GLN A 77 21.70 -2.67 8.67
N VAL A 78 22.72 -2.24 7.89
CA VAL A 78 22.69 -0.95 7.19
C VAL A 78 21.82 -1.00 5.93
N CYS A 79 21.76 -2.15 5.22
CA CYS A 79 20.94 -2.30 4.01
C CYS A 79 19.49 -1.85 4.21
N GLY A 80 18.83 -2.35 5.25
CA GLY A 80 17.44 -2.01 5.55
C GLY A 80 17.23 -0.51 5.78
N ALA A 81 18.14 0.11 6.54
CA ALA A 81 18.08 1.54 6.82
C ALA A 81 18.31 2.39 5.54
N VAL A 82 19.23 1.98 4.66
CA VAL A 82 19.50 2.68 3.39
C VAL A 82 18.27 2.63 2.48
N THR A 83 17.65 1.46 2.33
CA THR A 83 16.43 1.29 1.53
C THR A 83 15.27 2.09 2.13
N ALA A 84 14.96 1.93 3.41
CA ALA A 84 13.88 2.64 4.06
C ALA A 84 14.05 4.18 3.98
N LYS A 85 15.26 4.69 4.24
CA LYS A 85 15.50 6.15 4.24
C LYS A 85 15.73 6.74 2.85
N GLY A 86 16.40 6.01 1.96
CA GLY A 86 16.71 6.48 0.60
C GLY A 86 15.53 6.34 -0.36
N VAL A 87 14.83 5.22 -0.32
CA VAL A 87 13.71 4.93 -1.22
C VAL A 87 12.40 5.41 -0.60
N GLU A 88 11.98 4.82 0.51
CA GLU A 88 10.63 5.04 1.04
C GLU A 88 10.44 6.40 1.69
N ASP A 89 11.42 6.86 2.48
CA ASP A 89 11.34 8.16 3.16
C ASP A 89 11.96 9.32 2.37
N THR A 90 12.43 9.09 1.14
CA THR A 90 12.94 10.19 0.29
C THR A 90 12.40 10.09 -1.12
N ALA A 91 12.75 9.04 -1.88
CA ALA A 91 12.36 8.92 -3.29
C ALA A 91 10.84 8.85 -3.46
N PHE A 92 10.12 8.16 -2.58
CA PHE A 92 8.67 8.05 -2.66
C PHE A 92 7.94 9.36 -2.40
N TYR A 93 8.50 10.27 -1.62
CA TYR A 93 7.94 11.61 -1.51
C TYR A 93 8.28 12.52 -2.69
N ARG A 94 9.28 12.17 -3.51
CA ARG A 94 9.65 12.89 -4.74
C ARG A 94 8.89 12.38 -5.97
N TRP A 95 8.44 11.12 -5.95
CA TRP A 95 7.71 10.51 -7.04
C TRP A 95 6.20 10.71 -6.81
N THR A 96 5.60 11.65 -7.53
CA THR A 96 4.22 12.10 -7.27
C THR A 96 3.27 11.88 -8.45
N HIS A 97 3.60 11.01 -9.40
CA HIS A 97 2.73 10.74 -10.54
C HIS A 97 1.40 10.10 -10.10
N LEU A 98 1.47 9.02 -9.33
CA LEU A 98 0.32 8.39 -8.67
C LEU A 98 0.78 7.89 -7.29
N THR A 99 0.48 8.65 -6.27
CA THR A 99 1.10 8.46 -4.94
C THR A 99 0.67 7.20 -4.20
N SER A 100 -0.39 6.50 -4.65
CA SER A 100 -0.73 5.17 -4.13
C SER A 100 0.32 4.10 -4.44
N LEU A 101 1.12 4.29 -5.49
CA LEU A 101 2.19 3.35 -5.87
C LEU A 101 3.47 3.51 -5.02
N THR A 102 3.58 4.62 -4.27
CA THR A 102 4.73 4.90 -3.40
C THR A 102 4.44 4.45 -1.97
N GLU A 103 4.43 3.13 -1.77
CA GLU A 103 4.15 2.52 -0.47
C GLU A 103 5.29 1.61 -0.02
N VAL A 104 5.39 1.36 1.29
CA VAL A 104 6.40 0.46 1.88
C VAL A 104 6.42 -0.88 1.13
N GLY A 105 7.61 -1.28 0.68
CA GLY A 105 7.79 -2.47 -0.15
C GLY A 105 7.27 -2.35 -1.59
N GLY A 106 6.72 -1.18 -1.99
CA GLY A 106 6.20 -0.95 -3.33
C GLY A 106 7.29 -0.66 -4.36
N ASN A 107 6.94 -0.84 -5.63
CA ASN A 107 7.76 -0.42 -6.77
C ASN A 107 6.91 0.42 -7.74
N PRO A 108 7.02 1.75 -7.72
CA PRO A 108 6.22 2.61 -8.59
C PRO A 108 6.52 2.48 -10.09
N ALA A 109 7.60 1.79 -10.48
CA ALA A 109 7.85 1.44 -11.87
C ALA A 109 6.90 0.33 -12.39
N GLY A 110 6.35 -0.49 -11.50
CA GLY A 110 5.31 -1.47 -11.81
C GLY A 110 3.93 -0.88 -11.54
N PHE A 111 3.26 -0.37 -12.59
CA PHE A 111 1.98 0.34 -12.45
C PHE A 111 0.85 -0.56 -11.91
N ALA A 112 0.78 -1.82 -12.37
CA ALA A 112 -0.22 -2.78 -11.95
C ALA A 112 0.25 -4.21 -12.23
N LEU A 113 -0.30 -5.16 -11.49
CA LEU A 113 -0.18 -6.59 -11.79
C LEU A 113 -1.37 -7.04 -12.66
N SER A 114 -1.13 -7.91 -13.60
CA SER A 114 -2.19 -8.69 -14.25
C SER A 114 -2.84 -9.65 -13.25
N ALA A 115 -4.03 -10.16 -13.57
CA ALA A 115 -4.68 -11.16 -12.74
C ALA A 115 -3.83 -12.45 -12.63
N ASP A 116 -3.20 -12.84 -13.73
CA ASP A 116 -2.36 -14.05 -13.77
C ASP A 116 -1.10 -13.90 -12.91
N GLU A 117 -0.43 -12.75 -12.95
CA GLU A 117 0.70 -12.46 -12.06
C GLU A 117 0.29 -12.45 -10.59
N ALA A 118 -0.88 -11.88 -10.27
CA ALA A 118 -1.40 -11.89 -8.91
C ALA A 118 -1.73 -13.33 -8.43
N HIS A 119 -2.33 -14.15 -9.28
CA HIS A 119 -2.59 -15.56 -8.97
C HIS A 119 -1.28 -16.36 -8.82
N ALA A 120 -0.31 -16.17 -9.71
CA ALA A 120 0.99 -16.84 -9.62
C ALA A 120 1.76 -16.44 -8.35
N TRP A 121 1.66 -15.17 -7.94
CA TRP A 121 2.23 -14.70 -6.67
C TRP A 121 1.53 -15.35 -5.48
N ALA A 122 0.20 -15.40 -5.49
CA ALA A 122 -0.60 -16.02 -4.45
C ALA A 122 -0.27 -17.51 -4.26
N ASP A 123 -0.19 -18.25 -5.37
CA ASP A 123 0.17 -19.67 -5.37
C ASP A 123 1.58 -19.87 -4.81
N ARG A 124 2.55 -19.07 -5.23
CA ARG A 124 3.91 -19.13 -4.70
C ARG A 124 3.95 -18.88 -3.19
N VAL A 125 3.27 -17.82 -2.70
CA VAL A 125 3.23 -17.52 -1.26
C VAL A 125 2.53 -18.61 -0.47
N GLN A 126 1.42 -19.17 -0.99
CA GLN A 126 0.74 -20.30 -0.35
C GLN A 126 1.67 -21.52 -0.20
N ASN A 127 2.52 -21.79 -1.18
CA ASN A 127 3.41 -22.94 -1.16
C ASN A 127 4.70 -22.72 -0.37
N THR A 128 5.18 -21.47 -0.24
CA THR A 128 6.46 -21.16 0.41
C THR A 128 6.31 -20.54 1.79
N TRP A 129 5.25 -19.74 2.01
CA TRP A 129 5.02 -18.94 3.23
C TRP A 129 3.53 -18.95 3.62
N PRO A 130 2.89 -20.11 3.84
CA PRO A 130 1.44 -20.23 4.07
C PRO A 130 0.97 -19.48 5.33
N ASP A 131 1.85 -19.27 6.29
CA ASP A 131 1.56 -18.61 7.57
C ASP A 131 2.08 -17.16 7.61
N THR A 132 2.41 -16.58 6.46
CA THR A 132 2.88 -15.18 6.39
C THR A 132 1.84 -14.23 6.97
N MET A 133 2.31 -13.16 7.62
CA MET A 133 1.42 -12.05 8.00
C MET A 133 1.17 -11.15 6.79
N VAL A 134 -0.09 -10.80 6.59
CA VAL A 134 -0.53 -9.86 5.55
C VAL A 134 -1.30 -8.70 6.17
N THR A 135 -1.00 -7.50 5.70
CA THR A 135 -1.67 -6.29 6.16
C THR A 135 -1.79 -5.29 5.01
N SER A 136 -2.80 -4.46 5.04
CA SER A 136 -2.98 -3.37 4.09
C SER A 136 -2.66 -1.99 4.69
N THR A 137 -2.57 -1.91 6.02
CA THR A 137 -2.19 -0.67 6.74
C THR A 137 -1.31 -1.02 7.92
N THR A 138 -0.24 -0.24 8.13
CA THR A 138 0.60 -0.27 9.34
C THR A 138 0.84 1.16 9.81
N HIS A 139 1.54 1.31 10.96
CA HIS A 139 2.01 2.61 11.40
C HIS A 139 3.01 3.26 10.44
N ASP A 140 3.68 2.47 9.60
CA ASP A 140 4.73 2.94 8.67
C ASP A 140 4.26 3.06 7.22
N THR A 141 3.07 2.57 6.87
CA THR A 141 2.53 2.78 5.53
C THR A 141 2.38 4.28 5.26
N LYS A 142 2.77 4.72 4.06
CA LYS A 142 2.73 6.14 3.68
C LYS A 142 1.30 6.68 3.68
N ARG A 143 0.35 5.80 3.41
CA ARG A 143 -1.10 6.09 3.40
C ARG A 143 -1.87 4.87 3.89
N GLY A 144 -3.00 5.10 4.56
CA GLY A 144 -3.94 4.04 4.90
C GLY A 144 -4.54 3.37 3.65
N GLU A 145 -5.07 2.17 3.83
CA GLU A 145 -5.63 1.36 2.74
C GLU A 145 -6.73 2.08 1.95
N ASP A 146 -7.57 2.86 2.63
CA ASP A 146 -8.69 3.57 2.00
C ASP A 146 -8.22 4.78 1.19
N VAL A 147 -7.21 5.50 1.68
CA VAL A 147 -6.56 6.60 0.95
C VAL A 147 -5.93 6.07 -0.32
N ARG A 148 -5.21 4.94 -0.26
CA ARG A 148 -4.65 4.30 -1.46
C ARG A 148 -5.73 3.88 -2.44
N ALA A 149 -6.79 3.23 -1.97
CA ALA A 149 -7.90 2.79 -2.82
C ALA A 149 -8.59 3.96 -3.54
N ARG A 150 -8.74 5.13 -2.88
CA ARG A 150 -9.22 6.36 -3.52
C ARG A 150 -8.27 6.87 -4.59
N LEU A 151 -6.98 6.88 -4.31
CA LEU A 151 -5.95 7.31 -5.26
C LEU A 151 -5.85 6.37 -6.48
N ASP A 152 -5.95 5.06 -6.28
CA ASP A 152 -5.94 4.08 -7.36
C ASP A 152 -7.06 4.31 -8.38
N VAL A 153 -8.21 4.80 -7.93
CA VAL A 153 -9.35 5.14 -8.79
C VAL A 153 -8.99 6.23 -9.80
N LEU A 154 -8.07 7.16 -9.48
CA LEU A 154 -7.62 8.21 -10.38
C LEU A 154 -7.11 7.67 -11.72
N ALA A 155 -6.48 6.49 -11.71
CA ALA A 155 -6.02 5.83 -12.94
C ALA A 155 -7.15 5.56 -13.95
N SER A 156 -8.38 5.39 -13.45
CA SER A 156 -9.57 5.19 -14.30
C SER A 156 -10.26 6.50 -14.69
N TYR A 157 -9.92 7.62 -14.06
CA TYR A 157 -10.52 8.95 -14.25
C TYR A 157 -9.46 10.01 -14.58
N ALA A 158 -8.41 9.63 -15.30
CA ALA A 158 -7.24 10.49 -15.52
C ALA A 158 -7.57 11.82 -16.24
N GLU A 159 -8.48 11.79 -17.21
CA GLU A 159 -8.92 12.99 -17.94
C GLU A 159 -9.71 13.93 -17.02
N GLU A 160 -10.72 13.41 -16.31
CA GLU A 160 -11.55 14.20 -15.40
C GLU A 160 -10.73 14.73 -14.21
N TRP A 161 -9.75 13.95 -13.74
CA TRP A 161 -8.80 14.41 -12.73
C TRP A 161 -7.93 15.55 -13.24
N SER A 162 -7.39 15.44 -14.45
CA SER A 162 -6.61 16.51 -15.08
C SER A 162 -7.44 17.78 -15.23
N ASP A 163 -8.68 17.67 -15.71
CA ASP A 163 -9.56 18.80 -15.87
C ASP A 163 -9.92 19.46 -14.54
N LEU A 164 -10.15 18.66 -13.50
CA LEU A 164 -10.37 19.15 -12.13
C LEU A 164 -9.18 19.96 -11.65
N ILE A 165 -7.97 19.42 -11.75
CA ILE A 165 -6.75 20.11 -11.31
C ILE A 165 -6.54 21.42 -12.07
N HIS A 166 -6.81 21.45 -13.37
CA HIS A 166 -6.73 22.70 -14.14
C HIS A 166 -7.71 23.76 -13.63
N ARG A 167 -8.97 23.39 -13.33
CA ARG A 167 -9.96 24.31 -12.77
C ARG A 167 -9.55 24.79 -11.37
N LEU A 168 -9.15 23.89 -10.48
CA LEU A 168 -8.72 24.22 -9.12
C LEU A 168 -7.50 25.16 -9.12
N ARG A 169 -6.51 24.92 -9.99
CA ARG A 169 -5.37 25.81 -10.13
C ARG A 169 -5.74 27.19 -10.63
N ALA A 170 -6.69 27.30 -11.55
CA ALA A 170 -7.18 28.59 -12.03
C ALA A 170 -7.92 29.36 -10.92
N MET A 171 -8.79 28.68 -10.16
CA MET A 171 -9.57 29.26 -9.06
C MET A 171 -8.65 29.78 -7.94
N THR A 172 -7.57 29.08 -7.64
CA THR A 172 -6.68 29.36 -6.51
C THR A 172 -5.42 30.13 -6.90
N ALA A 173 -5.31 30.59 -8.15
CA ALA A 173 -4.10 31.23 -8.69
C ALA A 173 -3.60 32.43 -7.88
N GLN A 174 -4.49 33.17 -7.22
CA GLN A 174 -4.15 34.36 -6.44
C GLN A 174 -3.54 34.02 -5.07
N VAL A 175 -3.84 32.84 -4.52
CA VAL A 175 -3.37 32.40 -3.18
C VAL A 175 -2.29 31.34 -3.28
N ARG A 176 -2.04 30.81 -4.47
CA ARG A 176 -1.01 29.81 -4.72
C ARG A 176 0.39 30.42 -4.55
N PRO A 177 1.27 29.83 -3.70
CA PRO A 177 2.66 30.28 -3.59
C PRO A 177 3.40 30.28 -4.94
N LEU A 178 4.11 31.37 -5.24
CA LEU A 178 4.80 31.53 -6.53
C LEU A 178 5.91 30.51 -6.76
N ASP A 179 6.55 30.06 -5.67
CA ASP A 179 7.67 29.12 -5.68
C ASP A 179 7.26 27.68 -5.37
N LEU A 180 5.93 27.40 -5.34
CA LEU A 180 5.42 26.04 -5.19
C LEU A 180 5.73 25.20 -6.44
N ASP A 181 6.61 24.23 -6.27
CA ASP A 181 6.99 23.32 -7.36
C ASP A 181 5.88 22.30 -7.69
N GLY A 182 5.90 21.81 -8.94
CA GLY A 182 4.83 20.92 -9.45
C GLY A 182 4.74 19.58 -8.75
N ARG A 183 5.81 19.06 -8.12
CA ARG A 183 5.78 17.80 -7.36
C ARG A 183 5.07 18.00 -6.03
N SER A 184 5.45 19.03 -5.29
CA SER A 184 4.80 19.40 -4.04
C SER A 184 3.33 19.72 -4.23
N GLU A 185 2.99 20.42 -5.30
CA GLU A 185 1.60 20.72 -5.66
C GLU A 185 0.81 19.46 -6.03
N ASN A 186 1.38 18.54 -6.82
CA ASN A 186 0.70 17.31 -7.19
C ASN A 186 0.52 16.37 -5.97
N LEU A 187 1.49 16.33 -5.07
CA LEU A 187 1.36 15.62 -3.79
C LEU A 187 0.19 16.21 -2.96
N LEU A 188 0.10 17.53 -2.87
CA LEU A 188 -0.98 18.21 -2.16
C LEU A 188 -2.35 17.86 -2.75
N TRP A 189 -2.55 17.98 -4.06
CA TRP A 189 -3.82 17.65 -4.71
C TRP A 189 -4.24 16.19 -4.50
N GLN A 190 -3.32 15.27 -4.66
CA GLN A 190 -3.60 13.84 -4.42
C GLN A 190 -3.86 13.56 -2.93
N THR A 191 -3.19 14.27 -2.02
CA THR A 191 -3.46 14.13 -0.58
C THR A 191 -4.85 14.62 -0.24
N LEU A 192 -5.24 15.80 -0.72
CA LEU A 192 -6.59 16.34 -0.53
C LEU A 192 -7.65 15.36 -1.04
N TRP A 193 -7.50 14.86 -2.26
CA TRP A 193 -8.45 13.89 -2.83
C TRP A 193 -8.47 12.57 -2.07
N GLY A 194 -7.32 11.99 -1.80
CA GLY A 194 -7.20 10.69 -1.10
C GLY A 194 -7.81 10.70 0.29
N THR A 195 -7.80 11.88 0.94
CA THR A 195 -8.36 12.09 2.28
C THR A 195 -9.72 12.80 2.26
N TRP A 196 -10.32 13.05 1.10
CA TRP A 196 -11.59 13.73 0.95
C TRP A 196 -12.75 12.84 1.43
N ALA A 197 -13.18 13.03 2.65
CA ALA A 197 -14.27 12.31 3.29
C ALA A 197 -14.98 13.21 4.32
N PRO A 198 -15.66 14.30 3.88
CA PRO A 198 -16.22 15.30 4.78
C PRO A 198 -17.31 14.73 5.71
N ASP A 199 -18.03 13.70 5.26
CA ASP A 199 -19.12 13.07 6.02
C ASP A 199 -18.66 11.88 6.87
N SER A 200 -17.34 11.58 6.92
CA SER A 200 -16.82 10.48 7.71
C SER A 200 -16.54 10.90 9.17
N ASP A 201 -16.45 9.91 10.05
CA ASP A 201 -16.03 10.11 11.45
C ASP A 201 -14.53 10.47 11.56
N ASP A 202 -13.80 10.49 10.45
CA ASP A 202 -12.37 10.78 10.38
C ASP A 202 -12.01 11.79 9.27
N PRO A 203 -12.59 13.00 9.27
CA PRO A 203 -12.32 14.00 8.24
C PRO A 203 -10.88 14.54 8.36
N MET A 204 -10.30 14.92 7.21
CA MET A 204 -9.02 15.65 7.21
C MET A 204 -9.21 17.03 7.80
N THR A 205 -8.32 17.44 8.73
CA THR A 205 -8.30 18.80 9.31
C THR A 205 -7.10 19.60 8.81
N PRO A 206 -7.17 20.95 8.87
CA PRO A 206 -6.04 21.81 8.51
C PRO A 206 -4.74 21.45 9.24
N GLU A 207 -4.82 21.11 10.53
CA GLU A 207 -3.68 20.75 11.36
C GLU A 207 -3.04 19.45 10.91
N ARG A 208 -3.86 18.42 10.61
CA ARG A 208 -3.41 17.14 10.11
C ARG A 208 -2.72 17.27 8.75
N LEU A 209 -3.37 17.99 7.83
CA LEU A 209 -2.86 18.24 6.50
C LEU A 209 -1.53 19.00 6.54
N SER A 210 -1.46 20.06 7.33
CA SER A 210 -0.26 20.87 7.51
C SER A 210 0.90 20.06 8.09
N ALA A 211 0.65 19.28 9.15
CA ALA A 211 1.67 18.42 9.76
C ALA A 211 2.22 17.40 8.75
N TYR A 212 1.35 16.78 7.97
CA TYR A 212 1.75 15.85 6.92
C TYR A 212 2.60 16.51 5.83
N LEU A 213 2.17 17.69 5.33
CA LEU A 213 2.88 18.38 4.24
C LEU A 213 4.26 18.86 4.66
N VAL A 214 4.40 19.36 5.89
CA VAL A 214 5.72 19.73 6.44
C VAL A 214 6.62 18.49 6.51
N LYS A 215 6.12 17.37 7.06
CA LYS A 215 6.87 16.12 7.10
C LYS A 215 7.26 15.69 5.68
N ALA A 216 6.32 15.59 4.76
CA ALA A 216 6.56 15.15 3.39
C ALA A 216 7.59 16.02 2.67
N SER A 217 7.51 17.35 2.82
CA SER A 217 8.47 18.29 2.24
C SER A 217 9.88 18.12 2.81
N ARG A 218 10.00 17.94 4.12
CA ARG A 218 11.30 17.69 4.78
C ARG A 218 11.91 16.34 4.37
N GLU A 219 11.10 15.32 4.17
CA GLU A 219 11.53 14.01 3.69
C GLU A 219 11.89 14.04 2.19
N GLN A 220 11.26 14.87 1.39
CA GLN A 220 11.66 15.09 -0.01
C GLN A 220 13.09 15.64 -0.12
N LYS A 221 13.56 16.43 0.84
CA LYS A 221 14.89 17.05 0.87
C LYS A 221 15.21 17.85 -0.40
N ILE A 222 14.23 18.59 -0.94
CA ILE A 222 14.38 19.39 -2.16
C ILE A 222 14.67 20.84 -1.80
N TRP A 223 13.80 21.47 -1.01
CA TRP A 223 13.91 22.87 -0.61
C TRP A 223 13.86 23.08 0.91
N THR A 224 13.46 22.07 1.67
CA THR A 224 13.47 22.04 3.14
C THR A 224 13.96 20.67 3.62
N THR A 225 14.53 20.60 4.82
CA THR A 225 14.98 19.35 5.44
C THR A 225 14.80 19.42 6.95
N TRP A 226 14.91 18.28 7.63
CA TRP A 226 14.89 18.25 9.11
C TRP A 226 16.03 19.02 9.75
N THR A 227 17.19 19.11 9.10
CA THR A 227 18.40 19.77 9.61
C THR A 227 18.56 21.21 9.12
N ALA A 228 17.85 21.58 8.05
CA ALA A 228 17.85 22.93 7.48
C ALA A 228 16.44 23.27 6.97
N PRO A 229 15.49 23.58 7.89
CA PRO A 229 14.11 23.86 7.52
C PRO A 229 13.98 25.26 6.90
N ASP A 230 13.23 25.35 5.80
CA ASP A 230 12.76 26.60 5.21
C ASP A 230 11.36 26.93 5.76
N LEU A 231 11.32 27.52 6.95
CA LEU A 231 10.07 27.78 7.66
C LEU A 231 9.12 28.70 6.89
N ALA A 232 9.64 29.64 6.07
CA ALA A 232 8.81 30.56 5.31
C ALA A 232 8.07 29.84 4.18
N ARG A 233 8.74 28.97 3.45
CA ARG A 233 8.10 28.15 2.40
C ARG A 233 7.18 27.07 2.98
N GLU A 234 7.56 26.46 4.10
CA GLU A 234 6.70 25.52 4.81
C GLU A 234 5.38 26.20 5.23
N GLN A 235 5.45 27.42 5.78
CA GLN A 235 4.27 28.20 6.17
C GLN A 235 3.41 28.54 4.94
N ALA A 236 4.02 29.02 3.86
CA ALA A 236 3.28 29.34 2.62
C ALA A 236 2.54 28.13 2.05
N LEU A 237 3.18 26.93 2.07
CA LEU A 237 2.56 25.68 1.64
C LEU A 237 1.37 25.29 2.54
N THR A 238 1.53 25.39 3.86
CA THR A 238 0.47 25.02 4.81
C THR A 238 -0.69 26.01 4.81
N ASP A 239 -0.44 27.30 4.64
CA ASP A 239 -1.48 28.32 4.46
C ASP A 239 -2.30 28.05 3.19
N TYR A 240 -1.62 27.74 2.08
CA TYR A 240 -2.28 27.37 0.84
C TYR A 240 -3.12 26.09 1.00
N ALA A 241 -2.56 25.06 1.61
CA ALA A 241 -3.28 23.80 1.85
C ALA A 241 -4.52 24.00 2.76
N THR A 242 -4.39 24.84 3.78
CA THR A 242 -5.51 25.22 4.66
C THR A 242 -6.61 25.94 3.88
N HIS A 243 -6.22 26.93 3.05
CA HIS A 243 -7.16 27.60 2.17
C HIS A 243 -7.91 26.62 1.26
N LEU A 244 -7.19 25.68 0.61
CA LEU A 244 -7.82 24.66 -0.25
C LEU A 244 -8.83 23.79 0.51
N LEU A 245 -8.49 23.36 1.71
CA LEU A 245 -9.35 22.49 2.51
C LEU A 245 -10.61 23.22 3.06
N THR A 246 -10.53 24.54 3.26
CA THR A 246 -11.60 25.35 3.86
C THR A 246 -12.38 26.21 2.85
N SER A 247 -11.97 26.23 1.58
CA SER A 247 -12.66 26.98 0.52
C SER A 247 -13.94 26.25 0.08
N GLU A 248 -15.07 26.91 0.14
CA GLU A 248 -16.35 26.40 -0.34
C GLU A 248 -16.31 26.05 -1.85
N GLU A 249 -15.61 26.89 -2.64
CA GLU A 249 -15.49 26.69 -4.09
C GLU A 249 -14.67 25.42 -4.41
N VAL A 250 -13.54 25.21 -3.71
CA VAL A 250 -12.72 24.01 -3.85
C VAL A 250 -13.48 22.79 -3.36
N SER A 251 -14.18 22.89 -2.24
CA SER A 251 -15.03 21.82 -1.70
C SER A 251 -16.09 21.38 -2.70
N ALA A 252 -16.79 22.31 -3.34
CA ALA A 252 -17.83 21.99 -4.34
C ALA A 252 -17.27 21.20 -5.54
N GLU A 253 -16.08 21.55 -6.03
CA GLU A 253 -15.42 20.82 -7.12
C GLU A 253 -14.97 19.41 -6.68
N LEU A 254 -14.43 19.27 -5.46
CA LEU A 254 -14.03 17.98 -4.91
C LEU A 254 -15.25 17.09 -4.62
N GLU A 255 -16.36 17.65 -4.14
CA GLU A 255 -17.62 16.93 -3.93
C GLU A 255 -18.20 16.43 -5.26
N ALA A 256 -18.20 17.26 -6.30
CA ALA A 256 -18.62 16.85 -7.64
C ALA A 256 -17.80 15.68 -8.17
N PHE A 257 -16.49 15.72 -7.97
CA PHE A 257 -15.60 14.62 -8.36
C PHE A 257 -15.79 13.39 -7.48
N ALA A 258 -16.06 13.56 -6.18
CA ALA A 258 -16.39 12.48 -5.26
C ALA A 258 -17.68 11.77 -5.67
N ALA A 259 -18.73 12.51 -6.05
CA ALA A 259 -19.97 11.95 -6.55
C ALA A 259 -19.76 11.16 -7.86
N LEU A 260 -18.96 11.68 -8.78
CA LEU A 260 -18.61 11.00 -10.04
C LEU A 260 -17.92 9.65 -9.80
N THR A 261 -17.01 9.59 -8.82
CA THR A 261 -16.14 8.43 -8.59
C THR A 261 -16.66 7.48 -7.50
N ALA A 262 -17.74 7.84 -6.79
CA ALA A 262 -18.24 7.18 -5.58
C ALA A 262 -18.36 5.64 -5.70
N ARG A 263 -18.92 5.15 -6.80
CA ARG A 263 -19.08 3.70 -7.03
C ARG A 263 -17.75 2.97 -7.20
N SER A 264 -16.81 3.60 -7.90
CA SER A 264 -15.47 3.03 -8.11
C SER A 264 -14.67 3.04 -6.81
N VAL A 265 -14.73 4.12 -6.04
CA VAL A 265 -14.09 4.23 -4.71
C VAL A 265 -14.65 3.17 -3.75
N ARG A 266 -16.00 3.07 -3.64
CA ARG A 266 -16.63 2.03 -2.81
C ARG A 266 -16.18 0.63 -3.22
N ALA A 267 -16.16 0.35 -4.51
CA ALA A 267 -15.74 -0.97 -5.00
C ALA A 267 -14.27 -1.25 -4.70
N ALA A 268 -13.37 -0.28 -4.86
CA ALA A 268 -11.95 -0.44 -4.58
C ALA A 268 -11.68 -0.70 -3.08
N ILE A 269 -12.29 0.10 -2.20
CA ILE A 269 -12.17 -0.05 -0.74
C ILE A 269 -12.65 -1.44 -0.28
N LEU A 270 -13.86 -1.82 -0.68
CA LEU A 270 -14.45 -3.09 -0.24
C LEU A 270 -13.74 -4.31 -0.85
N ALA A 271 -13.32 -4.22 -2.13
CA ALA A 271 -12.55 -5.29 -2.76
C ALA A 271 -11.17 -5.46 -2.09
N GLY A 272 -10.46 -4.35 -1.82
CA GLY A 272 -9.18 -4.39 -1.12
C GLY A 272 -9.30 -5.01 0.27
N LYS A 273 -10.31 -4.64 1.05
CA LYS A 273 -10.55 -5.23 2.38
C LYS A 273 -10.96 -6.70 2.31
N ALA A 274 -11.80 -7.07 1.34
CA ALA A 274 -12.17 -8.47 1.12
C ALA A 274 -10.94 -9.32 0.79
N LEU A 275 -10.08 -8.85 -0.12
CA LEU A 275 -8.84 -9.53 -0.46
C LEU A 275 -7.92 -9.67 0.76
N ALA A 276 -7.68 -8.59 1.50
CA ALA A 276 -6.82 -8.62 2.70
C ALA A 276 -7.29 -9.65 3.73
N LEU A 277 -8.60 -9.81 3.91
CA LEU A 277 -9.18 -10.72 4.90
C LEU A 277 -9.40 -12.16 4.39
N THR A 278 -9.34 -12.39 3.10
CA THR A 278 -9.53 -13.73 2.53
C THR A 278 -8.28 -14.31 1.88
N TRP A 279 -7.19 -13.54 1.84
CA TRP A 279 -5.89 -13.97 1.35
C TRP A 279 -5.25 -15.04 2.25
N MET A 280 -4.16 -15.66 1.79
CA MET A 280 -3.41 -16.65 2.58
C MET A 280 -2.74 -15.99 3.80
N GLY A 281 -2.43 -16.79 4.80
CA GLY A 281 -1.69 -16.36 5.98
C GLY A 281 -2.55 -15.68 7.04
N VAL A 282 -1.90 -14.99 7.96
CA VAL A 282 -2.50 -14.26 9.08
C VAL A 282 -2.79 -12.83 8.67
N SER A 283 -4.06 -12.45 8.61
CA SER A 283 -4.47 -11.08 8.28
C SER A 283 -4.41 -10.18 9.51
N ASP A 284 -3.70 -9.07 9.40
CA ASP A 284 -3.74 -7.97 10.37
C ASP A 284 -4.80 -6.93 9.99
N ILE A 285 -5.47 -6.39 10.99
CA ILE A 285 -6.39 -5.25 10.86
C ILE A 285 -5.81 -4.13 11.72
N TYR A 286 -5.18 -3.15 11.05
CA TYR A 286 -4.65 -2.01 11.77
C TYR A 286 -5.76 -1.22 12.45
N GLN A 287 -5.47 -0.64 13.63
CA GLN A 287 -6.43 0.09 14.46
C GLN A 287 -7.27 1.10 13.66
N GLY A 288 -8.59 0.98 13.73
CA GLY A 288 -9.56 1.83 13.05
C GLY A 288 -9.80 1.47 11.58
N SER A 289 -9.04 0.55 10.98
CA SER A 289 -9.26 0.14 9.58
C SER A 289 -10.41 -0.84 9.41
N GLU A 290 -11.18 -1.07 10.45
CA GLU A 290 -12.47 -1.75 10.42
C GLU A 290 -13.52 -0.94 9.64
N THR A 291 -13.45 0.39 9.74
CA THR A 291 -14.20 1.36 8.93
C THR A 291 -13.27 2.07 7.95
N THR A 292 -13.77 3.06 7.19
CA THR A 292 -12.90 3.88 6.34
C THR A 292 -12.10 4.89 7.17
N ARG A 293 -10.83 5.09 6.82
CA ARG A 293 -9.93 6.02 7.50
C ARG A 293 -9.19 6.89 6.50
N THR A 294 -9.08 8.18 6.81
CA THR A 294 -8.31 9.15 6.04
C THR A 294 -6.85 9.25 6.50
N SER A 295 -6.32 8.18 7.09
CA SER A 295 -5.00 8.18 7.71
C SER A 295 -3.87 8.26 6.70
N LEU A 296 -2.90 9.10 7.01
CA LEU A 296 -1.60 9.24 6.36
C LEU A 296 -0.51 8.58 7.23
N VAL A 297 0.76 8.75 6.86
CA VAL A 297 1.89 8.14 7.60
C VAL A 297 1.97 8.65 9.05
N ASP A 298 2.63 7.86 9.90
CA ASP A 298 2.95 8.26 11.30
C ASP A 298 3.40 9.74 11.41
N PRO A 299 2.88 10.51 12.37
CA PRO A 299 2.02 10.12 13.49
C PRO A 299 0.51 10.17 13.19
N ASP A 300 0.06 10.56 12.00
CA ASP A 300 -1.35 10.75 11.66
C ASP A 300 -2.19 9.48 11.85
N ASN A 301 -1.65 8.31 11.50
CA ASN A 301 -2.33 7.02 11.64
C ASN A 301 -2.37 6.46 13.07
N ARG A 302 -1.83 7.18 14.07
CA ARG A 302 -1.87 6.78 15.49
C ARG A 302 -2.94 7.48 16.30
N ARG A 303 -3.86 8.19 15.65
CA ARG A 303 -4.99 8.85 16.34
C ARG A 303 -5.88 7.82 17.01
N ALA A 304 -6.44 8.21 18.17
CA ALA A 304 -7.37 7.37 18.91
C ALA A 304 -8.57 6.95 18.04
N VAL A 305 -9.06 5.74 18.28
CA VAL A 305 -10.26 5.19 17.65
C VAL A 305 -11.35 5.08 18.70
N ASP A 306 -12.53 5.58 18.40
CA ASP A 306 -13.69 5.42 19.28
C ASP A 306 -14.34 4.05 19.03
N TYR A 307 -13.98 3.08 19.86
CA TYR A 307 -14.59 1.76 19.81
C TYR A 307 -15.89 1.67 20.60
N ALA A 308 -16.00 2.35 21.74
CA ALA A 308 -17.04 2.09 22.75
C ALA A 308 -18.05 3.23 22.96
N GLY A 309 -17.85 4.39 22.30
CA GLY A 309 -18.78 5.52 22.41
C GLY A 309 -20.14 5.27 21.77
N PRO A 310 -21.12 6.14 22.00
CA PRO A 310 -22.46 6.01 21.42
C PRO A 310 -22.49 5.93 19.89
N SER A 311 -21.55 6.57 19.25
CA SER A 311 -21.32 6.54 17.80
C SER A 311 -20.15 5.62 17.41
N GLY A 312 -19.58 4.89 18.37
CA GLY A 312 -18.39 4.06 18.17
C GLY A 312 -18.66 2.78 17.37
N LEU A 313 -17.58 2.11 17.00
CA LEU A 313 -17.61 0.91 16.14
C LEU A 313 -18.46 -0.22 16.74
N ILE A 314 -18.46 -0.41 18.07
CA ILE A 314 -19.23 -1.46 18.74
C ILE A 314 -20.74 -1.22 18.56
N SER A 315 -21.23 0.01 18.77
CA SER A 315 -22.64 0.35 18.59
C SER A 315 -23.11 0.16 17.15
N ALA A 316 -22.26 0.55 16.17
CA ALA A 316 -22.53 0.32 14.76
C ALA A 316 -22.58 -1.18 14.44
N LEU A 317 -21.65 -1.98 14.98
CA LEU A 317 -21.59 -3.42 14.78
C LEU A 317 -22.80 -4.15 15.39
N GLU A 318 -23.22 -3.79 16.61
CA GLU A 318 -24.43 -4.36 17.26
C GLU A 318 -25.68 -4.12 16.41
N ARG A 319 -25.81 -2.93 15.85
CA ARG A 319 -26.92 -2.59 14.94
C ARG A 319 -26.89 -3.45 13.66
N LEU A 320 -25.72 -3.59 13.05
CA LEU A 320 -25.53 -4.44 11.85
C LEU A 320 -25.79 -5.92 12.16
N ASP A 321 -25.38 -6.41 13.33
CA ASP A 321 -25.64 -7.78 13.78
C ASP A 321 -27.11 -8.05 14.09
N SER A 322 -27.90 -7.03 14.42
CA SER A 322 -29.35 -7.13 14.54
C SER A 322 -30.11 -7.20 13.19
N GLY A 323 -29.39 -7.18 12.07
CA GLY A 323 -29.93 -7.28 10.71
C GLY A 323 -30.25 -5.94 10.04
N ALA A 324 -29.80 -4.82 10.64
CA ALA A 324 -29.96 -3.51 9.98
C ALA A 324 -29.00 -3.38 8.78
N ALA A 325 -29.46 -2.75 7.71
CA ALA A 325 -28.61 -2.47 6.56
C ALA A 325 -27.57 -1.40 6.86
N PRO A 326 -26.35 -1.49 6.26
CA PRO A 326 -25.37 -0.42 6.31
C PRO A 326 -25.92 0.90 5.76
N ARG A 327 -25.58 2.02 6.40
CA ARG A 327 -26.05 3.38 6.06
C ARG A 327 -25.00 4.20 5.33
N SER A 328 -23.74 3.81 5.44
CA SER A 328 -22.59 4.53 4.87
C SER A 328 -21.54 3.55 4.38
N LEU A 329 -20.50 4.06 3.69
CA LEU A 329 -19.35 3.27 3.30
C LEU A 329 -18.58 2.73 4.52
N ASP A 330 -18.56 3.48 5.63
CA ASP A 330 -17.95 3.04 6.88
C ASP A 330 -18.63 1.80 7.43
N GLU A 331 -19.96 1.82 7.46
CA GLU A 331 -20.75 0.67 7.89
C GLU A 331 -20.69 -0.50 6.91
N ASP A 332 -20.64 -0.25 5.58
CA ASP A 332 -20.36 -1.29 4.58
C ASP A 332 -19.04 -2.02 4.86
N LYS A 333 -17.98 -1.23 5.11
CA LYS A 333 -16.67 -1.78 5.40
C LYS A 333 -16.61 -2.50 6.74
N LEU A 334 -17.25 -1.96 7.78
CA LEU A 334 -17.37 -2.61 9.09
C LEU A 334 -18.12 -3.94 8.99
N PHE A 335 -19.25 -3.96 8.28
CA PHE A 335 -20.03 -5.17 8.03
C PHE A 335 -19.18 -6.23 7.33
N LEU A 336 -18.52 -5.87 6.22
CA LEU A 336 -17.61 -6.75 5.49
C LEU A 336 -16.50 -7.29 6.40
N THR A 337 -15.82 -6.40 7.13
CA THR A 337 -14.71 -6.74 8.02
C THR A 337 -15.15 -7.72 9.10
N SER A 338 -16.26 -7.45 9.76
CA SER A 338 -16.77 -8.31 10.84
C SER A 338 -17.17 -9.70 10.33
N ARG A 339 -17.84 -9.77 9.17
CA ARG A 339 -18.26 -11.05 8.57
C ARG A 339 -17.07 -11.90 8.17
N LEU A 340 -16.07 -11.29 7.52
CA LEU A 340 -14.89 -12.02 7.07
C LEU A 340 -13.94 -12.38 8.21
N ALA A 341 -13.81 -11.54 9.24
CA ALA A 341 -13.07 -11.90 10.46
C ALA A 341 -13.70 -13.10 11.18
N ARG A 342 -15.03 -13.12 11.32
CA ARG A 342 -15.77 -14.25 11.90
C ARG A 342 -15.67 -15.51 11.02
N LEU A 343 -15.69 -15.38 9.70
CA LEU A 343 -15.46 -16.50 8.79
C LEU A 343 -14.08 -17.11 9.03
N ARG A 344 -13.03 -16.29 9.14
CA ARG A 344 -11.67 -16.75 9.45
C ARG A 344 -11.61 -17.44 10.81
N ALA A 345 -12.27 -16.87 11.83
CA ALA A 345 -12.30 -17.47 13.17
C ALA A 345 -13.03 -18.83 13.18
N ALA A 346 -14.09 -18.97 12.40
CA ALA A 346 -14.84 -20.22 12.28
C ALA A 346 -14.13 -21.28 11.42
N ARG A 347 -13.23 -20.86 10.52
CA ARG A 347 -12.53 -21.72 9.54
C ARG A 347 -11.02 -21.44 9.50
N PRO A 348 -10.31 -21.50 10.64
CA PRO A 348 -8.91 -21.07 10.71
C PRO A 348 -8.00 -21.85 9.76
N HIS A 349 -8.21 -23.17 9.64
CA HIS A 349 -7.38 -24.05 8.81
C HIS A 349 -7.59 -23.90 7.29
N THR A 350 -8.62 -23.16 6.86
CA THR A 350 -8.82 -22.78 5.47
C THR A 350 -7.86 -21.64 5.04
N PHE A 351 -7.41 -20.84 6.00
CA PHE A 351 -6.63 -19.65 5.75
C PHE A 351 -5.16 -19.76 6.18
N VAL A 352 -4.86 -20.56 7.18
CA VAL A 352 -3.56 -20.65 7.83
C VAL A 352 -3.17 -22.11 8.06
N GLY A 353 -1.88 -22.39 7.96
CA GLY A 353 -1.30 -23.70 8.25
C GLY A 353 -1.28 -24.66 7.07
N PRO A 354 -0.75 -25.88 7.30
CA PRO A 354 -0.42 -26.85 6.24
C PRO A 354 -1.65 -27.45 5.54
N ARG A 355 -2.83 -27.27 6.11
CA ARG A 355 -4.10 -27.76 5.53
C ARG A 355 -4.74 -26.73 4.60
N SER A 356 -4.29 -25.47 4.67
CA SER A 356 -4.81 -24.40 3.83
C SER A 356 -4.26 -24.51 2.42
N GLY A 357 -5.07 -24.14 1.43
CA GLY A 357 -4.65 -24.09 0.04
C GLY A 357 -5.24 -22.90 -0.72
N TYR A 358 -4.74 -22.69 -1.91
CA TYR A 358 -5.19 -21.66 -2.84
C TYR A 358 -5.42 -22.27 -4.22
N ARG A 359 -6.51 -21.88 -4.88
CA ARG A 359 -6.76 -22.25 -6.27
C ARG A 359 -7.49 -21.15 -7.00
N THR A 360 -6.97 -20.77 -8.17
CA THR A 360 -7.62 -19.82 -9.08
C THR A 360 -8.96 -20.35 -9.56
N ILE A 361 -9.97 -19.47 -9.62
CA ILE A 361 -11.21 -19.76 -10.35
C ILE A 361 -11.10 -19.04 -11.69
N PRO A 362 -11.19 -19.78 -12.81
CA PRO A 362 -11.17 -19.18 -14.14
C PRO A 362 -12.34 -18.20 -14.31
N VAL A 363 -12.05 -17.01 -14.83
CA VAL A 363 -13.02 -15.99 -15.16
C VAL A 363 -12.91 -15.65 -16.64
N THR A 364 -14.05 -15.44 -17.30
CA THR A 364 -14.11 -15.06 -18.72
C THR A 364 -14.01 -13.55 -18.92
N THR A 365 -14.08 -12.79 -17.83
CA THR A 365 -14.10 -11.33 -17.84
C THR A 365 -12.94 -10.72 -17.09
N SER A 366 -12.41 -9.58 -17.56
CA SER A 366 -11.40 -8.80 -16.83
C SER A 366 -11.97 -8.03 -15.63
N PHE A 367 -13.29 -8.05 -15.41
CA PHE A 367 -13.97 -7.29 -14.36
C PHE A 367 -14.08 -8.02 -13.02
N ALA A 368 -13.72 -9.29 -12.98
CA ALA A 368 -13.65 -10.08 -11.76
C ALA A 368 -12.23 -10.59 -11.49
N PHE A 369 -11.93 -10.77 -10.21
CA PHE A 369 -10.80 -11.55 -9.74
C PHE A 369 -11.35 -12.59 -8.76
N ALA A 370 -11.13 -13.88 -9.05
CA ALA A 370 -11.79 -14.95 -8.34
C ALA A 370 -10.85 -16.10 -7.98
N TYR A 371 -10.99 -16.61 -6.77
CA TYR A 371 -10.24 -17.77 -6.28
C TYR A 371 -11.02 -18.51 -5.20
N THR A 372 -10.58 -19.71 -4.89
CA THR A 372 -11.05 -20.46 -3.74
C THR A 372 -9.92 -20.69 -2.74
N ARG A 373 -10.26 -20.58 -1.45
CA ARG A 373 -9.46 -21.10 -0.36
C ARG A 373 -9.84 -22.57 -0.15
N LEU A 374 -8.83 -23.40 0.05
CA LEU A 374 -9.00 -24.82 0.20
C LEU A 374 -8.76 -25.24 1.65
N LEU A 375 -9.48 -26.28 2.08
CA LEU A 375 -9.19 -27.04 3.27
C LEU A 375 -8.92 -28.49 2.86
N ASP A 376 -7.72 -29.01 3.10
CA ASP A 376 -7.32 -30.37 2.66
C ASP A 376 -7.62 -30.59 1.16
N GLU A 377 -7.19 -29.66 0.30
CA GLU A 377 -7.40 -29.65 -1.15
C GLU A 377 -8.88 -29.51 -1.62
N ILE A 378 -9.83 -29.41 -0.70
CA ILE A 378 -11.25 -29.25 -1.00
C ILE A 378 -11.65 -27.78 -0.98
N PRO A 379 -12.37 -27.25 -1.99
CA PRO A 379 -12.90 -25.90 -1.96
C PRO A 379 -13.79 -25.63 -0.75
N ASP A 380 -13.44 -24.64 0.07
CA ASP A 380 -14.13 -24.31 1.32
C ASP A 380 -14.65 -22.87 1.38
N VAL A 381 -13.93 -21.94 0.78
CA VAL A 381 -14.36 -20.53 0.66
C VAL A 381 -14.11 -20.04 -0.75
N VAL A 382 -15.13 -19.51 -1.40
CA VAL A 382 -15.04 -18.86 -2.71
C VAL A 382 -15.02 -17.36 -2.53
N VAL A 383 -14.06 -16.69 -3.18
CA VAL A 383 -13.89 -15.26 -3.15
C VAL A 383 -13.99 -14.70 -4.57
N ILE A 384 -14.86 -13.73 -4.75
CA ILE A 384 -15.04 -13.02 -6.02
C ILE A 384 -15.07 -11.53 -5.71
N VAL A 385 -14.14 -10.77 -6.26
CA VAL A 385 -14.11 -9.32 -6.13
C VAL A 385 -14.21 -8.63 -7.49
N ARG A 386 -14.91 -7.50 -7.51
CA ARG A 386 -15.02 -6.65 -8.69
C ARG A 386 -13.76 -5.82 -8.87
N ARG A 387 -13.33 -5.68 -10.11
CA ARG A 387 -12.25 -4.78 -10.54
C ARG A 387 -12.69 -3.95 -11.74
N LEU A 388 -11.92 -2.90 -12.09
CA LEU A 388 -12.18 -2.03 -13.25
C LEU A 388 -13.62 -1.48 -13.29
N SER A 389 -14.12 -1.02 -12.15
CA SER A 389 -15.53 -0.66 -11.93
C SER A 389 -16.06 0.36 -12.94
N ARG A 390 -15.33 1.42 -13.25
CA ARG A 390 -15.71 2.43 -14.24
C ARG A 390 -15.96 1.81 -15.61
N ARG A 391 -15.01 1.00 -16.08
CA ARG A 391 -15.13 0.36 -17.40
C ARG A 391 -16.29 -0.63 -17.46
N LEU A 392 -16.52 -1.37 -16.39
CA LEU A 392 -17.67 -2.26 -16.26
C LEU A 392 -19.00 -1.48 -16.38
N GLU A 393 -19.12 -0.33 -15.73
CA GLU A 393 -20.30 0.54 -15.80
C GLU A 393 -20.49 1.12 -17.19
N GLN A 394 -19.44 1.62 -17.84
CA GLN A 394 -19.47 2.12 -19.22
C GLN A 394 -19.95 1.06 -20.23
N LEU A 395 -19.68 -0.21 -19.97
CA LEU A 395 -20.13 -1.33 -20.78
C LEU A 395 -21.55 -1.81 -20.44
N GLY A 396 -22.24 -1.18 -19.48
CA GLY A 396 -23.60 -1.52 -19.07
C GLY A 396 -23.68 -2.61 -18.01
N GLY A 397 -22.65 -2.78 -17.19
CA GLY A 397 -22.61 -3.74 -16.07
C GLY A 397 -22.22 -5.16 -16.49
N TRP A 398 -22.53 -6.13 -15.65
CA TRP A 398 -22.12 -7.54 -15.82
C TRP A 398 -22.77 -8.25 -17.02
N ARG A 399 -23.93 -7.79 -17.47
CA ARG A 399 -24.70 -8.42 -18.56
C ARG A 399 -24.88 -9.92 -18.31
N GLU A 400 -24.43 -10.76 -19.25
CA GLU A 400 -24.52 -12.23 -19.18
C GLU A 400 -23.22 -12.89 -18.66
N GLU A 401 -22.30 -12.10 -18.08
CA GLU A 401 -21.07 -12.63 -17.50
C GLU A 401 -21.40 -13.59 -16.35
N SER A 402 -20.72 -14.72 -16.34
CA SER A 402 -20.91 -15.77 -15.34
C SER A 402 -19.57 -16.32 -14.86
N ILE A 403 -19.56 -16.87 -13.66
CA ILE A 403 -18.42 -17.55 -13.08
C ILE A 403 -18.87 -18.96 -12.68
N VAL A 404 -18.13 -19.96 -13.11
CA VAL A 404 -18.41 -21.36 -12.73
C VAL A 404 -17.80 -21.59 -11.34
N LEU A 405 -18.66 -21.82 -10.36
CA LEU A 405 -18.23 -22.16 -9.02
C LEU A 405 -17.82 -23.64 -8.95
N PRO A 406 -16.91 -24.01 -8.03
CA PRO A 406 -16.66 -25.40 -7.70
C PRO A 406 -17.96 -26.14 -7.33
N GLU A 407 -18.00 -27.44 -7.60
CA GLU A 407 -19.16 -28.28 -7.25
C GLU A 407 -19.43 -28.21 -5.73
N GLY A 408 -20.73 -28.10 -5.38
CA GLY A 408 -21.16 -28.01 -3.99
C GLY A 408 -22.32 -27.05 -3.76
N THR A 409 -22.68 -26.90 -2.49
CA THR A 409 -23.68 -25.93 -2.02
C THR A 409 -22.97 -24.77 -1.36
N TRP A 410 -23.24 -23.54 -1.84
CA TRP A 410 -22.56 -22.33 -1.39
C TRP A 410 -23.52 -21.38 -0.69
N GLU A 411 -23.08 -20.88 0.46
CA GLU A 411 -23.77 -19.82 1.21
C GLU A 411 -23.10 -18.50 0.98
N HIS A 412 -23.89 -17.44 0.73
CA HIS A 412 -23.39 -16.10 0.55
C HIS A 412 -23.17 -15.41 1.91
N VAL A 413 -21.94 -15.35 2.39
CA VAL A 413 -21.56 -14.85 3.72
C VAL A 413 -21.95 -13.38 3.97
N LEU A 414 -22.02 -12.56 2.91
CA LEU A 414 -22.31 -11.12 2.98
C LEU A 414 -23.80 -10.79 2.74
N ARG A 415 -24.71 -11.77 2.77
CA ARG A 415 -26.15 -11.47 2.78
C ARG A 415 -26.56 -10.94 4.15
N THR A 416 -27.28 -9.82 4.11
CA THR A 416 -28.03 -9.28 5.25
C THR A 416 -29.34 -10.03 5.42
#